data_86b2e8201aead68b07feb8daf1e6f567
#
_entry.id   86b2e8201aead68b07feb8daf1e6f567
#
_cell.length_a   1.000
_cell.length_b   1.000
_cell.length_c   1.000
_cell.angle_alpha   90.00
_cell.angle_beta   90.00
_cell.angle_gamma   90.00
#
_symmetry.space_group_name_H-M   'P 1'
#
loop_
_entity.id
_entity.type
_entity.pdbx_description
1 polymer ?
#
loop_
_entity_poly.entity_id
_entity_poly.type
_entity_poly.pdbx_seq_one_letter_code
_entity_poly.pdbx_strand_id
1 'polypeptide(L)'
;MTTTTPPRRHGARTDAPPKAAPRKRARGRRPTAETADLRATLLDAALACFVRGGIAATSLRDIAKEAGVTPALVHYYFGDKAQLQEAVVTERLLPVVAKMRAPVMQAGNGDVAGLVAGFVHGIGTVVAEHPWLPTLWVREILCEGGALRDMMIRQVGPLLPTMMAGRFAAAQQAGQLNPDLDPRLLMVSLI
;
A
#
# COMPACT_ATOMS: atom_id res chain seq x y z
N MET A 1 31.80 -64.88 -74.35
CA MET A 1 31.63 -63.41 -74.16
C MET A 1 30.66 -63.18 -73.06
N THR A 2 31.19 -63.00 -71.87
CA THR A 2 30.47 -62.91 -70.60
C THR A 2 30.58 -61.50 -70.08
N THR A 3 29.48 -60.75 -70.02
CA THR A 3 29.37 -59.40 -69.47
C THR A 3 28.85 -59.50 -68.05
N THR A 4 29.71 -59.18 -67.09
CA THR A 4 29.41 -59.14 -65.67
C THR A 4 28.88 -57.74 -65.32
N THR A 5 27.70 -57.68 -64.78
CA THR A 5 27.08 -56.42 -64.23
C THR A 5 27.45 -56.32 -62.74
N PRO A 6 27.93 -55.16 -62.22
CA PRO A 6 28.22 -55.01 -60.81
C PRO A 6 26.97 -54.63 -60.01
N PRO A 7 26.90 -54.89 -58.68
CA PRO A 7 25.74 -54.69 -57.85
C PRO A 7 25.58 -53.24 -57.41
N ARG A 8 24.31 -52.77 -57.32
CA ARG A 8 23.86 -51.46 -56.82
C ARG A 8 24.08 -51.38 -55.32
N ARG A 9 24.76 -50.31 -54.88
CA ARG A 9 24.89 -49.92 -53.49
C ARG A 9 23.56 -49.30 -53.00
N HIS A 10 23.02 -49.82 -51.87
CA HIS A 10 21.93 -49.24 -51.14
C HIS A 10 22.39 -47.98 -50.40
N GLY A 11 21.72 -46.86 -50.64
CA GLY A 11 21.94 -45.61 -49.94
C GLY A 11 21.39 -45.70 -48.51
N ALA A 12 22.26 -45.36 -47.56
CA ALA A 12 21.90 -45.20 -46.15
C ALA A 12 20.94 -44.04 -45.96
N ARG A 13 19.77 -44.31 -45.41
CA ARG A 13 18.86 -43.27 -44.89
C ARG A 13 19.46 -42.69 -43.62
N THR A 14 19.85 -41.44 -43.66
CA THR A 14 20.14 -40.64 -42.48
C THR A 14 18.82 -40.25 -41.79
N ASP A 15 18.55 -40.90 -40.66
CA ASP A 15 17.47 -40.49 -39.76
C ASP A 15 17.82 -39.13 -39.13
N ALA A 16 17.02 -38.11 -39.50
CA ALA A 16 17.07 -36.81 -38.81
C ALA A 16 16.36 -36.94 -37.44
N PRO A 17 16.90 -36.33 -36.37
CA PRO A 17 16.28 -36.38 -35.06
C PRO A 17 14.91 -35.63 -35.04
N PRO A 18 13.93 -36.12 -34.26
CA PRO A 18 12.61 -35.52 -34.22
C PRO A 18 12.67 -34.09 -33.64
N LYS A 19 12.00 -33.13 -34.32
CA LYS A 19 11.79 -31.77 -33.86
C LYS A 19 11.12 -31.80 -32.48
N ALA A 20 11.82 -31.23 -31.51
CA ALA A 20 11.30 -31.03 -30.16
C ALA A 20 9.99 -30.21 -30.19
N ALA A 21 8.93 -30.74 -29.60
CA ALA A 21 7.64 -30.07 -29.43
C ALA A 21 7.80 -28.77 -28.60
N PRO A 22 7.00 -27.71 -28.88
CA PRO A 22 7.07 -26.47 -28.13
C PRO A 22 6.66 -26.71 -26.66
N ARG A 23 7.58 -26.46 -25.74
CA ARG A 23 7.31 -26.48 -24.30
C ARG A 23 6.19 -25.49 -24.00
N LYS A 24 5.03 -25.97 -23.57
CA LYS A 24 3.94 -25.15 -23.00
C LYS A 24 4.51 -24.29 -21.89
N ARG A 25 4.49 -22.96 -22.06
CA ARG A 25 4.80 -21.99 -21.00
C ARG A 25 3.85 -22.24 -19.84
N ALA A 26 4.40 -22.62 -18.68
CA ALA A 26 3.65 -22.82 -17.46
C ALA A 26 2.91 -21.52 -17.09
N ARG A 27 1.58 -21.60 -17.07
CA ARG A 27 0.71 -20.55 -16.56
C ARG A 27 0.90 -20.41 -15.06
N GLY A 28 1.20 -19.19 -14.60
CA GLY A 28 0.95 -18.81 -13.21
C GLY A 28 1.99 -19.29 -12.20
N ARG A 29 3.23 -18.81 -12.30
CA ARG A 29 4.15 -18.87 -11.18
C ARG A 29 3.62 -17.91 -10.11
N ARG A 30 3.26 -18.41 -8.91
CA ARG A 30 3.04 -17.58 -7.72
C ARG A 30 4.22 -16.63 -7.57
N PRO A 31 4.00 -15.35 -7.15
CA PRO A 31 5.12 -14.43 -6.91
C PRO A 31 6.14 -15.14 -6.01
N THR A 32 7.36 -15.26 -6.44
CA THR A 32 8.45 -15.74 -5.60
C THR A 32 8.66 -14.72 -4.48
N ALA A 33 9.15 -15.15 -3.31
CA ALA A 33 9.45 -14.26 -2.18
C ALA A 33 10.26 -13.02 -2.63
N GLU A 34 11.15 -13.20 -3.59
CA GLU A 34 11.97 -12.15 -4.22
C GLU A 34 11.15 -11.08 -4.99
N THR A 35 10.05 -11.45 -5.66
CA THR A 35 9.15 -10.49 -6.33
C THR A 35 8.28 -9.71 -5.35
N ALA A 36 7.89 -10.32 -4.24
CA ALA A 36 7.16 -9.65 -3.17
C ALA A 36 8.06 -8.66 -2.42
N ASP A 37 9.32 -9.01 -2.18
CA ASP A 37 10.33 -8.16 -1.55
C ASP A 37 10.64 -6.92 -2.40
N LEU A 38 10.81 -7.10 -3.72
CA LEU A 38 11.03 -5.99 -4.64
C LEU A 38 9.82 -5.04 -4.70
N ARG A 39 8.59 -5.57 -4.71
CA ARG A 39 7.38 -4.74 -4.67
C ARG A 39 7.31 -3.90 -3.39
N ALA A 40 7.64 -4.49 -2.25
CA ALA A 40 7.71 -3.79 -0.97
C ALA A 40 8.77 -2.67 -1.01
N THR A 41 9.96 -2.96 -1.53
CA THR A 41 11.05 -1.97 -1.72
C THR A 41 10.61 -0.80 -2.58
N LEU A 42 9.87 -1.04 -3.66
CA LEU A 42 9.35 0.01 -4.54
C LEU A 42 8.31 0.90 -3.83
N LEU A 43 7.45 0.32 -2.99
CA LEU A 43 6.49 1.08 -2.17
C LEU A 43 7.19 1.95 -1.12
N ASP A 44 8.23 1.44 -0.50
CA ASP A 44 9.01 2.18 0.49
C ASP A 44 9.79 3.33 -0.15
N ALA A 45 10.38 3.11 -1.34
CA ALA A 45 11.02 4.16 -2.13
C ALA A 45 10.02 5.23 -2.58
N ALA A 46 8.81 4.83 -3.00
CA ALA A 46 7.75 5.76 -3.37
C ALA A 46 7.32 6.62 -2.17
N LEU A 47 7.10 6.00 -1.01
CA LEU A 47 6.76 6.70 0.23
C LEU A 47 7.86 7.71 0.61
N ALA A 48 9.13 7.32 0.57
CA ALA A 48 10.26 8.21 0.86
C ALA A 48 10.29 9.42 -0.10
N CYS A 49 10.08 9.21 -1.39
CA CYS A 49 9.99 10.28 -2.38
C CYS A 49 8.80 11.21 -2.11
N PHE A 50 7.62 10.66 -1.78
CA PHE A 50 6.42 11.44 -1.47
C PHE A 50 6.59 12.30 -0.21
N VAL A 51 7.20 11.75 0.84
CA VAL A 51 7.51 12.50 2.07
C VAL A 51 8.48 13.64 1.80
N ARG A 52 9.52 13.41 1.00
CA ARG A 52 10.57 14.39 0.71
C ARG A 52 10.10 15.50 -0.22
N GLY A 53 9.48 15.17 -1.34
CA GLY A 53 9.16 16.10 -2.43
C GLY A 53 7.68 16.39 -2.64
N GLY A 54 6.79 15.64 -2.00
CA GLY A 54 5.36 15.63 -2.30
C GLY A 54 4.99 14.72 -3.47
N ILE A 55 3.74 14.29 -3.50
CA ILE A 55 3.25 13.35 -4.52
C ILE A 55 3.22 14.03 -5.90
N ALA A 56 2.73 15.28 -5.97
CA ALA A 56 2.59 15.97 -7.25
C ALA A 56 3.94 16.09 -7.99
N ALA A 57 4.99 16.47 -7.28
CA ALA A 57 6.33 16.69 -7.84
C ALA A 57 7.14 15.40 -8.09
N THR A 58 6.75 14.27 -7.50
CA THR A 58 7.46 12.99 -7.66
C THR A 58 7.09 12.29 -8.96
N SER A 59 8.08 11.85 -9.73
CA SER A 59 7.88 11.02 -10.94
C SER A 59 8.21 9.54 -10.70
N LEU A 60 7.74 8.64 -11.57
CA LEU A 60 8.14 7.22 -11.54
C LEU A 60 9.65 7.03 -11.73
N ARG A 61 10.32 7.98 -12.41
CA ARG A 61 11.79 7.96 -12.58
C ARG A 61 12.52 8.25 -11.28
N ASP A 62 11.99 9.18 -10.47
CA ASP A 62 12.56 9.51 -9.16
C ASP A 62 12.46 8.30 -8.22
N ILE A 63 11.30 7.64 -8.23
CA ILE A 63 11.07 6.43 -7.44
C ILE A 63 11.97 5.28 -7.90
N ALA A 64 12.12 5.06 -9.21
CA ALA A 64 13.03 4.07 -9.76
C ALA A 64 14.49 4.34 -9.33
N LYS A 65 14.93 5.60 -9.38
CA LYS A 65 16.25 6.02 -8.93
C LYS A 65 16.44 5.76 -7.43
N GLU A 66 15.47 6.09 -6.61
CA GLU A 66 15.47 5.85 -5.16
C GLU A 66 15.59 4.35 -4.83
N ALA A 67 14.85 3.53 -5.55
CA ALA A 67 14.86 2.06 -5.38
C ALA A 67 16.05 1.36 -6.05
N GLY A 68 16.89 2.06 -6.81
CA GLY A 68 18.01 1.46 -7.54
C GLY A 68 17.60 0.56 -8.71
N VAL A 69 16.44 0.83 -9.33
CA VAL A 69 15.89 0.03 -10.43
C VAL A 69 15.62 0.86 -11.69
N THR A 70 15.19 0.21 -12.76
CA THR A 70 14.79 0.90 -13.99
C THR A 70 13.33 1.41 -13.89
N PRO A 71 12.97 2.55 -14.53
CA PRO A 71 11.59 3.02 -14.59
C PRO A 71 10.61 2.00 -15.21
N ALA A 72 11.07 1.20 -16.15
CA ALA A 72 10.27 0.14 -16.76
C ALA A 72 9.83 -0.92 -15.73
N LEU A 73 10.67 -1.19 -14.72
CA LEU A 73 10.33 -2.13 -13.66
C LEU A 73 9.25 -1.56 -12.73
N VAL A 74 9.31 -0.28 -12.37
CA VAL A 74 8.25 0.38 -11.59
C VAL A 74 6.94 0.34 -12.36
N HIS A 75 6.97 0.65 -13.66
CA HIS A 75 5.80 0.58 -14.53
C HIS A 75 5.24 -0.84 -14.66
N TYR A 76 6.10 -1.86 -14.69
CA TYR A 76 5.68 -3.27 -14.71
C TYR A 76 4.89 -3.67 -13.46
N TYR A 77 5.31 -3.20 -12.26
CA TYR A 77 4.66 -3.56 -10.99
C TYR A 77 3.37 -2.78 -10.73
N PHE A 78 3.31 -1.52 -11.13
CA PHE A 78 2.24 -0.60 -10.73
C PHE A 78 1.48 0.04 -11.89
N GLY A 79 1.94 -0.14 -13.12
CA GLY A 79 1.32 0.50 -14.28
C GLY A 79 1.64 1.99 -14.34
N ASP A 80 0.90 2.83 -13.64
CA ASP A 80 1.08 4.27 -13.63
C ASP A 80 1.29 4.85 -12.23
N LYS A 81 1.48 6.17 -12.15
CA LYS A 81 1.69 6.88 -10.89
C LYS A 81 0.45 6.83 -9.98
N ALA A 82 -0.75 6.84 -10.54
CA ALA A 82 -1.98 6.83 -9.76
C ALA A 82 -2.18 5.47 -9.08
N GLN A 83 -1.92 4.39 -9.78
CA GLN A 83 -1.97 3.03 -9.23
C GLN A 83 -0.88 2.79 -8.17
N LEU A 84 0.33 3.32 -8.38
CA LEU A 84 1.39 3.28 -7.37
C LEU A 84 0.99 4.08 -6.12
N GLN A 85 0.41 5.26 -6.28
CA GLN A 85 -0.09 6.08 -5.18
C GLN A 85 -1.17 5.35 -4.38
N GLU A 86 -2.13 4.73 -5.04
CA GLU A 86 -3.16 3.92 -4.40
C GLU A 86 -2.57 2.74 -3.62
N ALA A 87 -1.57 2.06 -4.19
CA ALA A 87 -0.87 0.97 -3.52
C ALA A 87 -0.10 1.46 -2.28
N VAL A 88 0.56 2.62 -2.34
CA VAL A 88 1.23 3.23 -1.16
C VAL A 88 0.21 3.55 -0.07
N VAL A 89 -0.93 4.13 -0.42
CA VAL A 89 -2.00 4.40 0.56
C VAL A 89 -2.49 3.10 1.18
N THR A 90 -2.84 2.13 0.38
CA THR A 90 -3.46 0.88 0.86
C THR A 90 -2.49 0.03 1.69
N GLU A 91 -1.23 -0.06 1.28
CA GLU A 91 -0.27 -1.00 1.84
C GLU A 91 0.70 -0.37 2.85
N ARG A 92 0.82 0.96 2.90
CA ARG A 92 1.72 1.67 3.83
C ARG A 92 0.98 2.63 4.77
N LEU A 93 0.06 3.44 4.24
CA LEU A 93 -0.58 4.47 5.04
C LEU A 93 -1.77 3.93 5.85
N LEU A 94 -2.71 3.22 5.24
CA LEU A 94 -3.89 2.71 5.94
C LEU A 94 -3.57 1.77 7.12
N PRO A 95 -2.61 0.83 7.04
CA PRO A 95 -2.23 0.01 8.18
C PRO A 95 -1.69 0.83 9.36
N VAL A 96 -0.94 1.90 9.08
CA VAL A 96 -0.40 2.79 10.10
C VAL A 96 -1.52 3.58 10.78
N VAL A 97 -2.42 4.16 9.99
CA VAL A 97 -3.59 4.89 10.52
C VAL A 97 -4.52 3.96 11.33
N ALA A 98 -4.66 2.70 10.93
CA ALA A 98 -5.46 1.73 11.65
C ALA A 98 -4.93 1.45 13.07
N LYS A 99 -3.60 1.56 13.31
CA LYS A 99 -3.00 1.41 14.64
C LYS A 99 -3.50 2.45 15.65
N MET A 100 -3.87 3.65 15.21
CA MET A 100 -4.43 4.70 16.08
C MET A 100 -5.74 4.30 16.74
N ARG A 101 -6.47 3.35 16.14
CA ARG A 101 -7.78 2.90 16.65
C ARG A 101 -7.68 1.95 17.83
N ALA A 102 -6.62 1.16 17.91
CA ALA A 102 -6.50 0.11 18.92
C ALA A 102 -6.60 0.63 20.37
N PRO A 103 -5.86 1.67 20.80
CA PRO A 103 -5.98 2.22 22.15
C PRO A 103 -7.37 2.80 22.44
N VAL A 104 -8.02 3.42 21.44
CA VAL A 104 -9.38 3.95 21.57
C VAL A 104 -10.40 2.83 21.76
N MET A 105 -10.23 1.70 21.07
CA MET A 105 -11.09 0.53 21.20
C MET A 105 -10.94 -0.19 22.57
N GLN A 106 -9.78 -0.06 23.21
CA GLN A 106 -9.51 -0.66 24.51
C GLN A 106 -10.09 0.13 25.69
N ALA A 107 -10.39 1.43 25.49
CA ALA A 107 -11.04 2.24 26.53
C ALA A 107 -12.42 1.66 26.92
N GLY A 108 -12.71 1.57 28.20
CA GLY A 108 -13.99 1.08 28.72
C GLY A 108 -15.19 1.91 28.25
N ASN A 109 -16.38 1.33 28.25
CA ASN A 109 -17.60 2.08 27.99
C ASN A 109 -17.84 3.07 29.13
N GLY A 110 -18.03 4.36 28.80
CA GLY A 110 -18.24 5.41 29.77
C GLY A 110 -16.96 6.00 30.39
N ASP A 111 -15.79 5.49 30.08
CA ASP A 111 -14.52 6.07 30.49
C ASP A 111 -14.07 7.12 29.45
N VAL A 112 -14.56 8.35 29.63
CA VAL A 112 -14.20 9.49 28.76
C VAL A 112 -12.71 9.82 28.85
N ALA A 113 -12.15 9.79 30.05
CA ALA A 113 -10.73 10.10 30.27
C ALA A 113 -9.84 9.06 29.62
N GLY A 114 -10.14 7.77 29.77
CA GLY A 114 -9.45 6.67 29.10
C GLY A 114 -9.61 6.72 27.58
N LEU A 115 -10.78 7.13 27.08
CA LEU A 115 -11.02 7.31 25.65
C LEU A 115 -10.11 8.40 25.04
N VAL A 116 -10.04 9.56 25.68
CA VAL A 116 -9.18 10.68 25.25
C VAL A 116 -7.70 10.31 25.39
N ALA A 117 -7.31 9.76 26.53
CA ALA A 117 -5.94 9.32 26.78
C ALA A 117 -5.50 8.25 25.76
N GLY A 118 -6.37 7.28 25.45
CA GLY A 118 -6.12 6.27 24.42
C GLY A 118 -5.93 6.86 23.03
N PHE A 119 -6.72 7.87 22.67
CA PHE A 119 -6.58 8.58 21.39
C PHE A 119 -5.23 9.32 21.31
N VAL A 120 -4.89 10.13 22.33
CA VAL A 120 -3.63 10.88 22.36
C VAL A 120 -2.43 9.94 22.36
N HIS A 121 -2.50 8.86 23.17
CA HIS A 121 -1.45 7.85 23.20
C HIS A 121 -1.29 7.14 21.86
N GLY A 122 -2.40 6.77 21.22
CA GLY A 122 -2.38 6.12 19.89
C GLY A 122 -1.72 6.98 18.82
N ILE A 123 -2.03 8.28 18.78
CA ILE A 123 -1.36 9.23 17.88
C ILE A 123 0.12 9.32 18.21
N GLY A 124 0.48 9.53 19.48
CA GLY A 124 1.86 9.65 19.94
C GLY A 124 2.71 8.43 19.56
N THR A 125 2.19 7.23 19.79
CA THR A 125 2.86 5.96 19.43
C THR A 125 3.06 5.86 17.92
N VAL A 126 2.02 6.13 17.13
CA VAL A 126 2.11 6.04 15.68
C VAL A 126 3.09 7.06 15.10
N VAL A 127 3.11 8.29 15.62
CA VAL A 127 4.07 9.32 15.18
C VAL A 127 5.50 8.95 15.58
N ALA A 128 5.70 8.38 16.75
CA ALA A 128 7.03 7.91 17.19
C ALA A 128 7.57 6.77 16.33
N GLU A 129 6.68 5.78 15.97
CA GLU A 129 7.06 4.68 15.08
C GLU A 129 7.20 5.10 13.62
N HIS A 130 6.48 6.13 13.18
CA HIS A 130 6.40 6.58 11.81
C HIS A 130 6.64 8.11 11.70
N PRO A 131 7.88 8.61 11.90
CA PRO A 131 8.18 10.06 11.91
C PRO A 131 7.87 10.79 10.60
N TRP A 132 7.72 10.04 9.50
CA TRP A 132 7.34 10.58 8.19
C TRP A 132 5.85 10.96 8.10
N LEU A 133 5.00 10.38 8.95
CA LEU A 133 3.54 10.51 8.86
C LEU A 133 3.06 11.97 9.01
N PRO A 134 3.49 12.76 10.01
CA PRO A 134 3.03 14.14 10.14
C PRO A 134 3.32 15.00 8.91
N THR A 135 4.51 14.86 8.32
CA THR A 135 4.91 15.61 7.13
C THR A 135 4.01 15.27 5.93
N LEU A 136 3.79 13.99 5.69
CA LEU A 136 2.91 13.53 4.61
C LEU A 136 1.46 13.96 4.86
N TRP A 137 0.98 13.83 6.11
CA TRP A 137 -0.37 14.17 6.52
C TRP A 137 -0.69 15.65 6.28
N VAL A 138 0.15 16.54 6.76
CA VAL A 138 -0.03 17.97 6.57
C VAL A 138 -0.02 18.33 5.09
N ARG A 139 0.97 17.88 4.34
CA ARG A 139 1.15 18.25 2.94
C ARG A 139 0.07 17.68 2.02
N GLU A 140 -0.25 16.40 2.16
CA GLU A 140 -1.05 15.68 1.16
C GLU A 140 -2.52 15.49 1.57
N ILE A 141 -2.87 15.78 2.82
CA ILE A 141 -4.23 15.57 3.33
C ILE A 141 -4.83 16.87 3.86
N LEU A 142 -4.11 17.64 4.69
CA LEU A 142 -4.66 18.85 5.29
C LEU A 142 -4.57 20.08 4.37
N CYS A 143 -3.46 20.22 3.60
CA CYS A 143 -3.32 21.35 2.69
C CYS A 143 -4.27 21.25 1.49
N GLU A 144 -4.71 22.42 0.98
CA GLU A 144 -5.45 22.49 -0.28
C GLU A 144 -4.61 21.95 -1.43
N GLY A 145 -5.25 21.14 -2.30
CA GLY A 145 -4.57 20.49 -3.42
C GLY A 145 -3.74 19.25 -3.07
N GLY A 146 -3.77 18.82 -1.81
CA GLY A 146 -3.08 17.58 -1.40
C GLY A 146 -3.64 16.37 -2.16
N ALA A 147 -2.74 15.59 -2.76
CA ALA A 147 -3.11 14.50 -3.66
C ALA A 147 -3.86 13.34 -2.98
N LEU A 148 -3.71 13.19 -1.66
CA LEU A 148 -4.38 12.15 -0.88
C LEU A 148 -5.65 12.62 -0.18
N ARG A 149 -5.94 13.93 -0.19
CA ARG A 149 -7.02 14.51 0.60
C ARG A 149 -8.36 13.82 0.36
N ASP A 150 -8.80 13.76 -0.88
CA ASP A 150 -10.11 13.21 -1.22
C ASP A 150 -10.23 11.71 -0.90
N MET A 151 -9.18 10.97 -1.13
CA MET A 151 -9.11 9.54 -0.84
C MET A 151 -9.17 9.31 0.67
N MET A 152 -8.36 10.03 1.45
CA MET A 152 -8.30 9.89 2.90
C MET A 152 -9.57 10.36 3.58
N ILE A 153 -10.18 11.47 3.14
CA ILE A 153 -11.44 11.95 3.67
C ILE A 153 -12.55 10.92 3.42
N ARG A 154 -12.61 10.30 2.26
CA ARG A 154 -13.62 9.27 1.96
C ARG A 154 -13.39 7.94 2.68
N GLN A 155 -12.14 7.48 2.75
CA GLN A 155 -11.84 6.13 3.26
C GLN A 155 -11.57 6.09 4.77
N VAL A 156 -10.95 7.12 5.32
CA VAL A 156 -10.47 7.15 6.71
C VAL A 156 -11.22 8.19 7.54
N GLY A 157 -11.55 9.33 6.93
CA GLY A 157 -12.12 10.48 7.62
C GLY A 157 -13.33 10.18 8.51
N PRO A 158 -14.31 9.34 8.09
CA PRO A 158 -15.47 9.04 8.92
C PRO A 158 -15.20 8.05 10.05
N LEU A 159 -14.17 7.20 9.96
CA LEU A 159 -14.01 6.02 10.82
C LEU A 159 -13.77 6.38 12.29
N LEU A 160 -12.71 7.13 12.56
CA LEU A 160 -12.34 7.49 13.93
C LEU A 160 -13.26 8.55 14.54
N PRO A 161 -13.60 9.65 13.83
CA PRO A 161 -14.55 10.64 14.34
C PRO A 161 -15.95 10.07 14.65
N THR A 162 -16.48 9.22 13.80
CA THR A 162 -17.80 8.59 14.05
C THR A 162 -17.75 7.66 15.26
N MET A 163 -16.70 6.88 15.41
CA MET A 163 -16.51 6.01 16.57
C MET A 163 -16.38 6.83 17.87
N MET A 164 -15.56 7.86 17.88
CA MET A 164 -15.36 8.75 19.03
C MET A 164 -16.66 9.48 19.40
N ALA A 165 -17.37 10.05 18.41
CA ALA A 165 -18.65 10.73 18.65
C ALA A 165 -19.68 9.79 19.26
N GLY A 166 -19.77 8.54 18.80
CA GLY A 166 -20.64 7.53 19.41
C GLY A 166 -20.30 7.23 20.87
N ARG A 167 -19.01 7.17 21.22
CA ARG A 167 -18.55 6.96 22.60
C ARG A 167 -18.82 8.17 23.48
N PHE A 168 -18.66 9.40 23.00
CA PHE A 168 -19.01 10.61 23.72
C PHE A 168 -20.52 10.72 23.94
N ALA A 169 -21.34 10.39 22.95
CA ALA A 169 -22.79 10.35 23.11
C ALA A 169 -23.23 9.33 24.16
N ALA A 170 -22.61 8.15 24.21
CA ALA A 170 -22.88 7.16 25.26
C ALA A 170 -22.48 7.68 26.65
N ALA A 171 -21.37 8.40 26.77
CA ALA A 171 -20.93 8.99 28.03
C ALA A 171 -21.87 10.13 28.50
N GLN A 172 -22.47 10.90 27.58
CA GLN A 172 -23.52 11.88 27.88
C GLN A 172 -24.77 11.21 28.46
N GLN A 173 -25.22 10.11 27.84
CA GLN A 173 -26.36 9.35 28.32
C GLN A 173 -26.11 8.74 29.71
N ALA A 174 -24.85 8.41 30.02
CA ALA A 174 -24.43 7.93 31.33
C ALA A 174 -24.19 9.06 32.36
N GLY A 175 -24.41 10.33 32.01
CA GLY A 175 -24.19 11.48 32.90
C GLY A 175 -22.74 11.83 33.18
N GLN A 176 -21.80 11.29 32.40
CA GLN A 176 -20.36 11.49 32.58
C GLN A 176 -19.81 12.65 31.76
N LEU A 177 -20.59 13.14 30.81
CA LEU A 177 -20.22 14.26 29.95
C LEU A 177 -21.41 15.23 29.85
N ASN A 178 -21.10 16.54 29.81
CA ASN A 178 -22.12 17.58 29.67
C ASN A 178 -22.99 17.32 28.45
N PRO A 179 -24.36 17.23 28.59
CA PRO A 179 -25.28 16.96 27.50
C PRO A 179 -25.36 18.07 26.45
N ASP A 180 -24.95 19.29 26.80
CA ASP A 180 -24.99 20.44 25.89
C ASP A 180 -23.85 20.47 24.86
N LEU A 181 -22.84 19.60 25.03
CA LEU A 181 -21.75 19.51 24.09
C LEU A 181 -22.13 18.65 22.86
N ASP A 182 -21.80 19.11 21.65
CA ASP A 182 -21.95 18.26 20.46
C ASP A 182 -20.82 17.21 20.42
N PRO A 183 -21.14 15.90 20.52
CA PRO A 183 -20.14 14.82 20.51
C PRO A 183 -19.25 14.81 19.27
N ARG A 184 -19.72 15.33 18.15
CA ARG A 184 -18.97 15.41 16.89
C ARG A 184 -17.91 16.51 16.94
N LEU A 185 -18.24 17.65 17.57
CA LEU A 185 -17.31 18.76 17.72
C LEU A 185 -16.23 18.48 18.75
N LEU A 186 -16.50 17.64 19.76
CA LEU A 186 -15.49 17.22 20.74
C LEU A 186 -14.28 16.54 20.06
N MET A 187 -14.54 15.73 19.03
CA MET A 187 -13.43 15.10 18.29
C MET A 187 -12.57 16.12 17.55
N VAL A 188 -13.20 17.15 16.95
CA VAL A 188 -12.47 18.20 16.23
C VAL A 188 -11.61 19.03 17.17
N SER A 189 -12.02 19.22 18.42
CA SER A 189 -11.26 19.96 19.43
C SER A 189 -10.05 19.21 20.00
N LEU A 190 -9.90 17.91 19.68
CA LEU A 190 -8.76 17.07 20.10
C LEU A 190 -7.63 17.01 19.06
N ILE A 191 -7.85 17.54 17.86
CA ILE A 191 -6.90 17.52 16.74
C ILE A 191 -6.27 18.90 16.58
#